data_64c92d6da973a8d30067fa8efd07b044
#
_entry.id   64c92d6da973a8d30067fa8efd07b044
#
_cell.length_a   1.000
_cell.length_b   1.000
_cell.length_c   1.000
_cell.angle_alpha   90.00
_cell.angle_beta   90.00
_cell.angle_gamma   90.00
#
_symmetry.space_group_name_H-M   'P 1'
#
loop_
_entity.id
_entity.type
_entity.pdbx_description
1 polymer ?
#
loop_
_entity_poly.entity_id
_entity_poly.type
_entity_poly.pdbx_seq_one_letter_code
_entity_poly.pdbx_strand_id
1 'polypeptide(L)'
;IGLPVKGGEPVEAAAERVCRGGSCFPKDTKALARIGQEHASPISIVETVIKVNEDVKRRMIDKLVDLCGGSFNGKTVAVLGVTFKPNTDDMRDAPSLTIVPALVGGGAKVRAVDPQGKREGEHLLPGVHWEDDPYTAAKDADLLVILTEWNEFRALDLSKLASSMATARM
;
A
#
# COMPACT_ATOMS: atom_id res chain seq x y z
N ILE A 1 -5.78 15.12 7.23
CA ILE A 1 -5.30 15.92 8.38
C ILE A 1 -3.80 15.76 8.37
N GLY A 2 -3.09 16.80 7.88
CA GLY A 2 -1.63 16.80 7.83
C GLY A 2 -1.03 17.02 9.21
N LEU A 3 -0.01 16.26 9.58
CA LEU A 3 0.81 16.47 10.77
C LEU A 3 2.09 17.22 10.37
N PRO A 4 2.53 18.24 11.12
CA PRO A 4 3.76 18.96 10.81
C PRO A 4 5.00 18.12 11.11
N VAL A 5 5.89 17.99 10.14
CA VAL A 5 7.24 17.41 10.33
C VAL A 5 8.23 18.51 10.70
N LYS A 6 9.30 18.13 11.38
CA LYS A 6 10.44 19.04 11.66
C LYS A 6 10.99 19.58 10.34
N GLY A 7 10.68 20.84 10.01
CA GLY A 7 11.07 21.48 8.76
C GLY A 7 9.96 22.28 8.11
N GLY A 8 8.74 22.27 8.64
CA GLY A 8 7.68 23.23 8.27
C GLY A 8 6.84 22.86 7.05
N GLU A 9 7.05 21.68 6.41
CA GLU A 9 6.12 21.21 5.39
C GLU A 9 5.11 20.22 5.97
N PRO A 10 3.81 20.36 5.63
CA PRO A 10 2.80 19.40 6.08
C PRO A 10 3.07 18.04 5.44
N VAL A 11 3.17 17.00 6.27
CA VAL A 11 3.09 15.62 5.78
C VAL A 11 1.67 15.43 5.29
N GLU A 12 1.45 15.49 4.00
CA GLU A 12 0.23 14.97 3.41
C GLU A 12 0.23 13.47 3.60
N ALA A 13 -0.48 13.01 4.63
CA ALA A 13 -0.89 11.63 4.70
C ALA A 13 -1.86 11.41 3.54
N ALA A 14 -1.34 10.96 2.41
CA ALA A 14 -2.14 10.57 1.26
C ALA A 14 -2.86 9.25 1.58
N ALA A 15 -3.76 9.29 2.56
CA ALA A 15 -4.73 8.24 2.80
C ALA A 15 -5.87 8.38 1.78
N GLU A 16 -5.55 8.27 0.50
CA GLU A 16 -6.55 7.96 -0.49
C GLU A 16 -7.00 6.52 -0.26
N ARG A 17 -8.23 6.34 0.14
CA ARG A 17 -8.85 5.02 0.28
C ARG A 17 -8.96 4.40 -1.11
N VAL A 18 -7.98 3.59 -1.47
CA VAL A 18 -7.86 2.94 -2.77
C VAL A 18 -8.93 1.88 -3.02
N CYS A 19 -9.61 1.40 -1.97
CA CYS A 19 -10.68 0.41 -2.11
C CYS A 19 -11.80 0.65 -1.10
N ARG A 20 -12.95 1.15 -1.56
CA ARG A 20 -14.21 1.02 -0.84
C ARG A 20 -14.93 -0.22 -1.37
N GLY A 21 -14.84 -1.33 -0.64
CA GLY A 21 -15.57 -2.54 -0.99
C GLY A 21 -14.87 -3.79 -0.41
N GLY A 22 -15.62 -4.83 -0.10
CA GLY A 22 -15.04 -6.13 0.30
C GLY A 22 -14.26 -6.78 -0.85
N SER A 23 -13.41 -7.75 -0.56
CA SER A 23 -12.64 -8.53 -1.57
C SER A 23 -13.51 -9.19 -2.64
N CYS A 24 -14.80 -9.40 -2.36
CA CYS A 24 -15.77 -9.91 -3.33
C CYS A 24 -16.08 -8.91 -4.44
N PHE A 25 -16.21 -7.62 -4.13
CA PHE A 25 -16.63 -6.61 -5.11
C PHE A 25 -15.67 -6.47 -6.31
N PRO A 26 -14.35 -6.37 -6.16
CA PRO A 26 -13.44 -6.33 -7.31
C PRO A 26 -13.48 -7.62 -8.16
N LYS A 27 -13.60 -8.78 -7.53
CA LYS A 27 -13.73 -10.06 -8.24
C LYS A 27 -15.04 -10.12 -9.04
N ASP A 28 -16.15 -9.74 -8.43
CA ASP A 28 -17.47 -9.83 -9.05
C ASP A 28 -17.64 -8.80 -10.16
N THR A 29 -17.09 -7.60 -10.00
CA THR A 29 -17.07 -6.60 -11.09
C THR A 29 -16.22 -7.04 -12.28
N LYS A 30 -15.05 -7.65 -12.05
CA LYS A 30 -14.21 -8.21 -13.12
C LYS A 30 -14.93 -9.36 -13.84
N ALA A 31 -15.60 -10.25 -13.09
CA ALA A 31 -16.39 -11.34 -13.65
C ALA A 31 -17.57 -10.81 -14.49
N LEU A 32 -18.28 -9.79 -13.98
CA LEU A 32 -19.41 -9.17 -14.67
C LEU A 32 -18.95 -8.46 -15.97
N ALA A 33 -17.85 -7.73 -15.93
CA ALA A 33 -17.28 -7.10 -17.12
C ALA A 33 -16.93 -8.15 -18.20
N ARG A 34 -16.31 -9.25 -17.78
CA ARG A 34 -15.96 -10.36 -18.68
C ARG A 34 -17.19 -11.00 -19.32
N ILE A 35 -18.23 -11.31 -18.55
CA ILE A 35 -19.50 -11.85 -19.05
C ILE A 35 -20.12 -10.88 -20.06
N GLY A 36 -20.14 -9.58 -19.78
CA GLY A 36 -20.63 -8.57 -20.71
C GLY A 36 -19.87 -8.57 -22.04
N GLN A 37 -18.55 -8.68 -22.00
CA GLN A 37 -17.73 -8.78 -23.22
C GLN A 37 -17.97 -10.08 -24.00
N GLU A 38 -18.07 -11.23 -23.32
CA GLU A 38 -18.35 -12.52 -23.96
C GLU A 38 -19.72 -12.56 -24.67
N HIS A 39 -20.68 -11.79 -24.18
CA HIS A 39 -22.02 -11.68 -24.79
C HIS A 39 -22.20 -10.45 -25.69
N ALA A 40 -21.10 -9.81 -26.14
CA ALA A 40 -21.12 -8.61 -26.97
C ALA A 40 -22.01 -7.46 -26.41
N SER A 41 -22.15 -7.40 -25.08
CA SER A 41 -22.89 -6.40 -24.32
C SER A 41 -22.01 -5.78 -23.25
N PRO A 42 -21.03 -4.92 -23.61
CA PRO A 42 -20.07 -4.38 -22.66
C PRO A 42 -20.76 -3.51 -21.61
N ILE A 43 -20.35 -3.69 -20.36
CA ILE A 43 -20.89 -2.94 -19.21
C ILE A 43 -19.91 -1.80 -18.88
N SER A 44 -19.97 -0.73 -19.69
CA SER A 44 -18.98 0.36 -19.71
C SER A 44 -18.78 1.02 -18.34
N ILE A 45 -19.82 1.13 -17.51
CA ILE A 45 -19.71 1.69 -16.16
C ILE A 45 -18.82 0.81 -15.30
N VAL A 46 -18.99 -0.51 -15.32
CA VAL A 46 -18.22 -1.46 -14.54
C VAL A 46 -16.75 -1.48 -15.01
N GLU A 47 -16.54 -1.48 -16.33
CA GLU A 47 -15.20 -1.41 -16.93
C GLU A 47 -14.48 -0.12 -16.54
N THR A 48 -15.20 1.01 -16.52
CA THR A 48 -14.68 2.30 -16.08
C THR A 48 -14.26 2.27 -14.60
N VAL A 49 -15.09 1.69 -13.72
CA VAL A 49 -14.77 1.56 -12.30
C VAL A 49 -13.51 0.71 -12.10
N ILE A 50 -13.38 -0.42 -12.80
CA ILE A 50 -12.19 -1.27 -12.74
C ILE A 50 -10.96 -0.46 -13.17
N LYS A 51 -11.04 0.25 -14.30
CA LYS A 51 -9.94 1.07 -14.80
C LYS A 51 -9.53 2.16 -13.81
N VAL A 52 -10.49 2.89 -13.27
CA VAL A 52 -10.22 3.95 -12.28
C VAL A 52 -9.50 3.39 -11.04
N ASN A 53 -9.91 2.22 -10.53
CA ASN A 53 -9.24 1.59 -9.40
C ASN A 53 -7.78 1.20 -9.71
N GLU A 54 -7.52 0.67 -10.90
CA GLU A 54 -6.14 0.36 -11.32
C GLU A 54 -5.30 1.63 -11.51
N ASP A 55 -5.89 2.70 -12.07
CA ASP A 55 -5.22 4.00 -12.24
C ASP A 55 -4.90 4.66 -10.87
N VAL A 56 -5.73 4.47 -9.84
CA VAL A 56 -5.44 4.94 -8.47
C VAL A 56 -4.22 4.23 -7.90
N LYS A 57 -4.11 2.90 -8.06
CA LYS A 57 -2.94 2.14 -7.61
C LYS A 57 -1.65 2.62 -8.30
N ARG A 58 -1.70 2.89 -9.62
CA ARG A 58 -0.56 3.41 -10.37
C ARG A 58 -0.14 4.80 -9.88
N ARG A 59 -1.11 5.71 -9.74
CA ARG A 59 -0.83 7.06 -9.20
C ARG A 59 -0.22 7.02 -7.80
N MET A 60 -0.59 6.03 -6.98
CA MET A 60 0.07 5.84 -5.69
C MET A 60 1.56 5.51 -5.88
N ILE A 61 1.90 4.62 -6.82
CA ILE A 61 3.30 4.28 -7.11
C ILE A 61 4.06 5.54 -7.56
N ASP A 62 3.49 6.36 -8.44
CA ASP A 62 4.11 7.61 -8.90
C ASP A 62 4.38 8.56 -7.72
N LYS A 63 3.39 8.74 -6.81
CA LYS A 63 3.58 9.53 -5.59
C LYS A 63 4.72 8.99 -4.71
N LEU A 64 4.82 7.67 -4.55
CA LEU A 64 5.89 7.05 -3.76
C LEU A 64 7.26 7.25 -4.42
N VAL A 65 7.35 7.20 -5.76
CA VAL A 65 8.57 7.54 -6.51
C VAL A 65 8.99 8.97 -6.22
N ASP A 66 8.06 9.91 -6.31
CA ASP A 66 8.31 11.33 -6.06
C ASP A 66 8.80 11.56 -4.62
N LEU A 67 8.14 10.93 -3.62
CA LEU A 67 8.55 10.97 -2.22
C LEU A 67 9.96 10.39 -2.00
N CYS A 68 10.38 9.42 -2.81
CA CYS A 68 11.73 8.85 -2.76
C CYS A 68 12.77 9.67 -3.54
N GLY A 69 12.39 10.81 -4.13
CA GLY A 69 13.27 11.67 -4.91
C GLY A 69 13.49 11.16 -6.34
N GLY A 70 12.47 10.51 -6.92
CA GLY A 70 12.44 10.05 -8.32
C GLY A 70 12.90 8.61 -8.53
N SER A 71 13.34 7.89 -7.49
CA SER A 71 13.77 6.49 -7.63
C SER A 71 13.67 5.72 -6.32
N PHE A 72 13.31 4.46 -6.40
CA PHE A 72 13.32 3.51 -5.28
C PHE A 72 14.70 2.86 -5.07
N ASN A 73 15.62 3.00 -6.02
CA ASN A 73 16.89 2.30 -5.98
C ASN A 73 17.71 2.63 -4.73
N GLY A 74 18.06 1.60 -3.97
CA GLY A 74 18.82 1.71 -2.72
C GLY A 74 18.03 2.27 -1.53
N LYS A 75 16.74 2.58 -1.69
CA LYS A 75 15.88 3.06 -0.62
C LYS A 75 15.39 1.94 0.28
N THR A 76 15.19 2.23 1.55
CA THR A 76 14.51 1.35 2.51
C THR A 76 13.10 1.86 2.72
N VAL A 77 12.10 1.03 2.46
CA VAL A 77 10.68 1.38 2.58
C VAL A 77 10.02 0.47 3.61
N ALA A 78 9.45 1.09 4.64
CA ALA A 78 8.60 0.39 5.60
C ALA A 78 7.15 0.39 5.11
N VAL A 79 6.52 -0.78 5.06
CA VAL A 79 5.12 -0.97 4.63
C VAL A 79 4.33 -1.54 5.80
N LEU A 80 3.31 -0.81 6.26
CA LEU A 80 2.42 -1.24 7.31
C LEU A 80 1.06 -1.64 6.72
N GLY A 81 0.71 -2.91 6.90
CA GLY A 81 -0.51 -3.50 6.36
C GLY A 81 -0.36 -3.92 4.90
N VAL A 82 -0.55 -5.19 4.64
CA VAL A 82 -0.52 -5.76 3.28
C VAL A 82 -1.81 -6.45 2.91
N THR A 83 -2.66 -6.74 3.89
CA THR A 83 -3.98 -7.32 3.67
C THR A 83 -4.95 -6.33 3.02
N PHE A 84 -5.99 -6.85 2.40
CA PHE A 84 -7.01 -6.06 1.71
C PHE A 84 -7.74 -5.08 2.65
N LYS A 85 -7.97 -5.47 3.90
CA LYS A 85 -8.61 -4.67 4.96
C LYS A 85 -8.19 -5.16 6.34
N PRO A 86 -8.42 -4.40 7.42
CA PRO A 86 -8.16 -4.87 8.78
C PRO A 86 -8.97 -6.12 9.16
N ASN A 87 -8.47 -6.85 10.16
CA ASN A 87 -9.10 -8.03 10.76
C ASN A 87 -9.33 -9.20 9.79
N THR A 88 -8.38 -9.41 8.86
CA THR A 88 -8.38 -10.54 7.93
C THR A 88 -6.95 -10.83 7.46
N ASP A 89 -6.70 -12.04 7.01
CA ASP A 89 -5.51 -12.46 6.26
C ASP A 89 -5.71 -12.39 4.74
N ASP A 90 -6.88 -11.94 4.28
CA ASP A 90 -7.23 -11.89 2.85
C ASP A 90 -6.39 -10.85 2.10
N MET A 91 -5.61 -11.31 1.15
CA MET A 91 -4.77 -10.47 0.29
C MET A 91 -5.30 -10.35 -1.15
N ARG A 92 -6.42 -11.00 -1.48
CA ARG A 92 -6.97 -10.97 -2.85
C ARG A 92 -7.32 -9.53 -3.25
N ASP A 93 -6.82 -9.11 -4.40
CA ASP A 93 -6.97 -7.74 -4.93
C ASP A 93 -6.45 -6.61 -3.99
N ALA A 94 -5.67 -6.96 -2.95
CA ALA A 94 -5.09 -5.97 -2.05
C ALA A 94 -4.18 -5.00 -2.82
N PRO A 95 -4.18 -3.70 -2.47
CA PRO A 95 -3.29 -2.71 -3.07
C PRO A 95 -1.81 -3.08 -2.96
N SER A 96 -1.43 -3.77 -1.88
CA SER A 96 -0.08 -4.28 -1.65
C SER A 96 0.44 -5.16 -2.78
N LEU A 97 -0.43 -5.97 -3.42
CA LEU A 97 -0.06 -6.85 -4.54
C LEU A 97 0.36 -6.08 -5.81
N THR A 98 0.06 -4.79 -5.88
CA THR A 98 0.52 -3.91 -6.97
C THR A 98 1.67 -3.02 -6.51
N ILE A 99 1.57 -2.43 -5.32
CA ILE A 99 2.51 -1.43 -4.83
C ILE A 99 3.82 -2.07 -4.39
N VAL A 100 3.77 -3.14 -3.58
CA VAL A 100 4.99 -3.77 -3.04
C VAL A 100 5.90 -4.35 -4.13
N PRO A 101 5.38 -5.09 -5.14
CA PRO A 101 6.22 -5.52 -6.26
C PRO A 101 6.85 -4.36 -7.05
N ALA A 102 6.16 -3.22 -7.17
CA ALA A 102 6.72 -2.04 -7.82
C ALA A 102 7.87 -1.43 -7.00
N LEU A 103 7.75 -1.39 -5.66
CA LEU A 103 8.84 -0.96 -4.77
C LEU A 103 10.07 -1.88 -4.90
N VAL A 104 9.87 -3.20 -4.78
CA VAL A 104 10.94 -4.20 -4.89
C VAL A 104 11.57 -4.18 -6.28
N GLY A 105 10.75 -4.17 -7.35
CA GLY A 105 11.21 -4.10 -8.74
C GLY A 105 11.96 -2.80 -9.06
N GLY A 106 11.63 -1.71 -8.38
CA GLY A 106 12.34 -0.42 -8.46
C GLY A 106 13.63 -0.36 -7.62
N GLY A 107 14.02 -1.45 -6.96
CA GLY A 107 15.27 -1.56 -6.19
C GLY A 107 15.18 -1.12 -4.73
N ALA A 108 13.97 -0.98 -4.17
CA ALA A 108 13.80 -0.73 -2.75
C ALA A 108 14.03 -2.00 -1.92
N LYS A 109 14.55 -1.81 -0.70
CA LYS A 109 14.52 -2.80 0.38
C LYS A 109 13.20 -2.61 1.14
N VAL A 110 12.26 -3.53 0.96
CA VAL A 110 10.95 -3.43 1.62
C VAL A 110 10.95 -4.22 2.92
N ARG A 111 10.54 -3.56 4.01
CA ARG A 111 10.24 -4.18 5.31
C ARG A 111 8.75 -4.06 5.55
N ALA A 112 8.06 -5.17 5.76
CA ALA A 112 6.62 -5.17 5.95
C ALA A 112 6.21 -5.67 7.33
N VAL A 113 5.14 -5.09 7.85
CA VAL A 113 4.44 -5.52 9.07
C VAL A 113 2.97 -5.67 8.74
N ASP A 114 2.40 -6.81 9.05
CA ASP A 114 0.94 -7.01 9.00
C ASP A 114 0.53 -7.98 10.13
N PRO A 115 -0.47 -7.65 10.94
CA PRO A 115 -0.89 -8.47 12.07
C PRO A 115 -1.36 -9.89 11.70
N GLN A 116 -1.91 -10.10 10.51
CA GLN A 116 -2.45 -11.39 10.08
C GLN A 116 -1.97 -11.83 8.69
N GLY A 117 -1.51 -10.91 7.84
CA GLY A 117 -1.19 -11.17 6.45
C GLY A 117 0.21 -11.72 6.18
N LYS A 118 1.08 -11.85 7.21
CA LYS A 118 2.48 -12.28 7.03
C LYS A 118 2.58 -13.62 6.32
N ARG A 119 1.83 -14.63 6.75
CA ARG A 119 1.89 -15.99 6.18
C ARG A 119 1.55 -16.03 4.68
N GLU A 120 0.46 -15.38 4.29
CA GLU A 120 0.07 -15.30 2.88
C GLU A 120 1.01 -14.36 2.11
N GLY A 121 1.45 -13.27 2.75
CA GLY A 121 2.36 -12.29 2.18
C GLY A 121 3.74 -12.87 1.85
N GLU A 122 4.28 -13.77 2.64
CA GLU A 122 5.54 -14.47 2.34
C GLU A 122 5.52 -15.20 1.00
N HIS A 123 4.36 -15.73 0.61
CA HIS A 123 4.17 -16.41 -0.68
C HIS A 123 3.90 -15.45 -1.83
N LEU A 124 3.14 -14.38 -1.58
CA LEU A 124 2.64 -13.48 -2.63
C LEU A 124 3.57 -12.29 -2.91
N LEU A 125 4.43 -11.93 -1.95
CA LEU A 125 5.30 -10.76 -2.01
C LEU A 125 6.77 -11.16 -1.83
N PRO A 126 7.37 -11.85 -2.80
CA PRO A 126 8.78 -12.24 -2.74
C PRO A 126 9.69 -11.00 -2.64
N GLY A 127 10.80 -11.12 -1.91
CA GLY A 127 11.77 -10.04 -1.73
C GLY A 127 11.45 -9.05 -0.62
N VAL A 128 10.37 -9.28 0.13
CA VAL A 128 9.99 -8.50 1.32
C VAL A 128 10.63 -9.10 2.57
N HIS A 129 11.20 -8.24 3.40
CA HIS A 129 11.64 -8.60 4.74
C HIS A 129 10.49 -8.36 5.74
N TRP A 130 10.12 -9.40 6.47
CA TRP A 130 8.99 -9.35 7.40
C TRP A 130 9.45 -9.03 8.81
N GLU A 131 8.86 -7.99 9.36
CA GLU A 131 9.05 -7.56 10.75
C GLU A 131 7.77 -7.81 11.57
N ASP A 132 7.92 -7.91 12.88
CA ASP A 132 6.78 -8.10 13.79
C ASP A 132 6.37 -6.79 14.48
N ASP A 133 7.23 -5.77 14.41
CA ASP A 133 7.02 -4.47 15.06
C ASP A 133 7.16 -3.31 14.08
N PRO A 134 6.16 -2.39 14.02
CA PRO A 134 6.19 -1.23 13.13
C PRO A 134 7.38 -0.28 13.34
N TYR A 135 7.85 -0.13 14.58
CA TYR A 135 8.99 0.73 14.88
C TYR A 135 10.30 0.14 14.36
N THR A 136 10.43 -1.19 14.44
CA THR A 136 11.58 -1.91 13.86
C THR A 136 11.59 -1.79 12.34
N ALA A 137 10.44 -1.97 11.71
CA ALA A 137 10.32 -1.80 10.25
C ALA A 137 10.68 -0.39 9.79
N ALA A 138 10.26 0.63 10.55
CA ALA A 138 10.50 2.05 10.24
C ALA A 138 11.91 2.54 10.55
N LYS A 139 12.68 1.80 11.38
CA LYS A 139 14.03 2.23 11.77
C LYS A 139 14.94 2.39 10.55
N ASP A 140 15.55 3.57 10.43
CA ASP A 140 16.42 3.94 9.30
C ASP A 140 15.76 3.80 7.91
N ALA A 141 14.40 3.80 7.84
CA ALA A 141 13.70 3.80 6.58
C ALA A 141 13.66 5.19 5.93
N ASP A 142 13.74 5.22 4.61
CA ASP A 142 13.60 6.44 3.81
C ASP A 142 12.13 6.87 3.65
N LEU A 143 11.22 5.90 3.68
CA LEU A 143 9.79 6.08 3.48
C LEU A 143 9.00 5.11 4.34
N LEU A 144 7.89 5.58 4.91
CA LEU A 144 6.86 4.76 5.56
C LEU A 144 5.55 4.85 4.77
N VAL A 145 4.97 3.71 4.47
CA VAL A 145 3.69 3.59 3.74
C VAL A 145 2.72 2.76 4.57
N ILE A 146 1.54 3.27 4.82
CA ILE A 146 0.44 2.54 5.48
C ILE A 146 -0.59 2.20 4.40
N LEU A 147 -0.70 0.92 4.04
CA LEU A 147 -1.64 0.45 3.01
C LEU A 147 -2.95 -0.06 3.58
N THR A 148 -2.90 -0.65 4.78
CA THR A 148 -4.09 -1.18 5.47
C THR A 148 -4.23 -0.53 6.84
N GLU A 149 -5.40 0.01 7.11
CA GLU A 149 -5.70 0.82 8.30
C GLU A 149 -6.01 -0.02 9.56
N TRP A 150 -5.08 -0.89 9.96
CA TRP A 150 -5.23 -1.67 11.19
C TRP A 150 -5.36 -0.75 12.41
N ASN A 151 -6.13 -1.17 13.41
CA ASN A 151 -6.31 -0.38 14.64
C ASN A 151 -4.97 -0.16 15.37
N GLU A 152 -4.08 -1.16 15.34
CA GLU A 152 -2.74 -1.07 15.91
C GLU A 152 -1.93 0.07 15.26
N PHE A 153 -2.08 0.28 13.97
CA PHE A 153 -1.35 1.35 13.27
C PHE A 153 -1.91 2.74 13.54
N ARG A 154 -3.19 2.85 13.92
CA ARG A 154 -3.80 4.12 14.35
C ARG A 154 -3.30 4.58 15.72
N ALA A 155 -2.85 3.64 16.55
CA ALA A 155 -2.33 3.91 17.89
C ALA A 155 -0.82 4.20 17.92
N LEU A 156 -0.14 4.18 16.76
CA LEU A 156 1.30 4.41 16.68
C LEU A 156 1.64 5.87 17.00
N ASP A 157 2.73 6.05 17.75
CA ASP A 157 3.34 7.36 17.94
C ASP A 157 4.12 7.75 16.67
N LEU A 158 3.48 8.56 15.83
CA LEU A 158 4.06 9.01 14.56
C LEU A 158 5.31 9.87 14.77
N SER A 159 5.41 10.60 15.89
CA SER A 159 6.61 11.40 16.20
C SER A 159 7.80 10.49 16.50
N LYS A 160 7.57 9.41 17.24
CA LYS A 160 8.57 8.38 17.52
C LYS A 160 9.00 7.66 16.24
N LEU A 161 8.04 7.28 15.37
CA LEU A 161 8.34 6.70 14.06
C LEU A 161 9.21 7.62 13.23
N ALA A 162 8.77 8.87 13.03
CA ALA A 162 9.50 9.88 12.27
C ALA A 162 10.93 10.11 12.77
N SER A 163 11.13 10.09 14.10
CA SER A 163 12.46 10.29 14.70
C SER A 163 13.39 9.09 14.50
N SER A 164 12.85 7.90 14.26
CA SER A 164 13.63 6.68 14.01
C SER A 164 13.99 6.45 12.54
N MET A 165 13.31 7.14 11.63
CA MET A 165 13.53 7.03 10.19
C MET A 165 14.76 7.82 9.73
N ALA A 166 15.39 7.37 8.64
CA ALA A 166 16.47 8.12 7.99
C ALA A 166 15.96 9.45 7.38
N THR A 167 14.73 9.42 6.87
CA THR A 167 14.02 10.60 6.36
C THR A 167 12.56 10.51 6.81
N ALA A 168 12.04 11.55 7.46
CA ALA A 168 10.66 11.54 7.96
C ALA A 168 9.64 11.76 6.82
N ARG A 169 9.50 10.78 5.94
CA ARG A 169 8.53 10.76 4.83
C ARG A 169 7.50 9.67 5.08
N MET A 170 6.25 10.06 5.24
CA MET A 170 5.13 9.17 5.54
C MET A 170 3.95 9.47 4.64
#